data_55103ef6e9bfdc1fdf3e8ed47f293c23
#
_entry.id   55103ef6e9bfdc1fdf3e8ed47f293c23
#
_cell.length_a   1.000
_cell.length_b   1.000
_cell.length_c   1.000
_cell.angle_alpha   90.00
_cell.angle_beta   90.00
_cell.angle_gamma   90.00
#
_symmetry.space_group_name_H-M   'P 1'
#
loop_
_entity.id
_entity.type
_entity.pdbx_description
1 polymer ?
#
loop_
_entity_poly.entity_id
_entity_poly.type
_entity_poly.pdbx_seq_one_letter_code
_entity_poly.pdbx_strand_id
1 'polypeptide(L)'
;MTIEDLRDYCLSLPGVTEKMPWIGHKVYSGGLCFYICGKWFCFCDVDNFDFINIKLPPAMGEELRSEYDAVRPGWHMNKKYWNSIYPGRDLSDVRIKELIRISYDTVVAALPLKD
;
A
#
# COMPACT_ATOMS: atom_id res chain seq x y z
N MET A 1 -0.88 13.28 5.22
CA MET A 1 0.28 12.42 4.86
C MET A 1 0.84 12.87 3.53
N THR A 2 2.13 13.11 3.45
CA THR A 2 2.82 13.43 2.21
C THR A 2 3.51 12.20 1.64
N ILE A 3 4.01 12.30 0.39
CA ILE A 3 4.80 11.21 -0.21
C ILE A 3 6.05 10.96 0.62
N GLU A 4 6.70 12.02 1.13
CA GLU A 4 7.88 11.90 1.98
C GLU A 4 7.56 11.13 3.26
N ASP A 5 6.42 11.40 3.89
CA ASP A 5 5.97 10.67 5.08
C ASP A 5 5.80 9.18 4.77
N LEU A 6 5.17 8.87 3.64
CA LEU A 6 4.96 7.50 3.20
C LEU A 6 6.29 6.79 2.94
N ARG A 7 7.21 7.44 2.20
CA ARG A 7 8.52 6.86 1.89
C ARG A 7 9.32 6.61 3.16
N ASP A 8 9.37 7.61 4.05
CA ASP A 8 10.10 7.47 5.32
C ASP A 8 9.60 6.29 6.13
N TYR A 9 8.29 6.14 6.21
CA TYR A 9 7.71 5.02 6.96
C TYR A 9 8.01 3.67 6.28
N CYS A 10 7.70 3.53 5.01
CA CYS A 10 7.90 2.27 4.28
C CYS A 10 9.37 1.84 4.28
N LEU A 11 10.28 2.78 4.03
CA LEU A 11 11.71 2.48 3.99
C LEU A 11 12.30 2.21 5.38
N SER A 12 11.60 2.56 6.45
CA SER A 12 12.01 2.22 7.82
C SER A 12 11.75 0.75 8.15
N LEU A 13 10.88 0.07 7.40
CA LEU A 13 10.55 -1.33 7.63
C LEU A 13 11.70 -2.22 7.12
N PRO A 14 12.03 -3.32 7.85
CA PRO A 14 13.17 -4.16 7.50
C PRO A 14 13.10 -4.73 6.08
N GLY A 15 14.19 -4.55 5.33
CA GLY A 15 14.35 -5.15 3.99
C GLY A 15 13.59 -4.48 2.87
N VAL A 16 12.91 -3.36 3.12
CA VAL A 16 12.10 -2.69 2.10
C VAL A 16 12.95 -1.95 1.09
N THR A 17 12.61 -2.11 -0.18
CA THR A 17 13.17 -1.36 -1.32
C THR A 17 12.06 -0.66 -2.07
N GLU A 18 12.42 0.34 -2.88
CA GLU A 18 11.45 1.07 -3.70
C GLU A 18 11.87 1.07 -5.17
N LYS A 19 10.88 1.10 -6.07
CA LYS A 19 11.11 1.22 -7.52
C LYS A 19 9.93 1.91 -8.18
N MET A 20 10.21 2.55 -9.32
CA MET A 20 9.19 3.06 -10.23
C MET A 20 9.23 2.21 -11.52
N PRO A 21 8.60 1.02 -11.51
CA PRO A 21 8.81 0.03 -12.57
C PRO A 21 8.17 0.40 -13.91
N TRP A 22 7.29 1.41 -13.95
CA TRP A 22 6.53 1.76 -15.15
C TRP A 22 6.88 3.13 -15.72
N ILE A 23 8.09 3.62 -15.48
CA ILE A 23 8.54 4.89 -16.08
C ILE A 23 8.35 4.83 -17.59
N GLY A 24 7.66 5.84 -18.15
CA GLY A 24 7.32 5.89 -19.58
C GLY A 24 6.01 5.24 -19.97
N HIS A 25 5.35 4.52 -19.06
CA HIS A 25 4.03 3.94 -19.33
C HIS A 25 2.96 5.05 -19.32
N LYS A 26 2.00 4.96 -20.24
CA LYS A 26 0.96 6.00 -20.37
C LYS A 26 0.16 6.25 -19.09
N VAL A 27 -0.16 5.20 -18.34
CA VAL A 27 -1.05 5.29 -17.17
C VAL A 27 -0.28 5.20 -15.88
N TYR A 28 0.77 4.39 -15.82
CA TYR A 28 1.44 4.04 -14.57
C TYR A 28 2.83 4.66 -14.41
N SER A 29 3.21 5.63 -15.26
CA SER A 29 4.56 6.18 -15.23
C SER A 29 4.96 6.79 -13.87
N GLY A 30 3.99 7.32 -13.12
CA GLY A 30 4.20 7.86 -11.78
C GLY A 30 4.10 6.84 -10.66
N GLY A 31 3.93 5.56 -10.98
CA GLY A 31 3.75 4.51 -9.97
C GLY A 31 5.02 4.23 -9.18
N LEU A 32 4.95 4.44 -7.86
CA LEU A 32 6.02 4.15 -6.92
C LEU A 32 5.62 2.94 -6.08
N CYS A 33 6.40 1.87 -6.15
CA CYS A 33 6.13 0.62 -5.44
C CYS A 33 7.17 0.36 -4.37
N PHE A 34 6.71 -0.12 -3.22
CA PHE A 34 7.56 -0.57 -2.12
C PHE A 34 7.50 -2.09 -2.03
N TYR A 35 8.67 -2.71 -1.95
CA TYR A 35 8.83 -4.16 -2.04
C TYR A 35 9.46 -4.73 -0.78
N ILE A 36 9.07 -5.96 -0.46
CA ILE A 36 9.79 -6.81 0.48
C ILE A 36 10.04 -8.16 -0.19
N CYS A 37 11.30 -8.59 -0.27
CA CYS A 37 11.71 -9.83 -0.95
C CYS A 37 11.13 -9.94 -2.37
N GLY A 38 11.16 -8.84 -3.12
CA GLY A 38 10.67 -8.80 -4.50
C GLY A 38 9.15 -8.75 -4.66
N LYS A 39 8.40 -8.70 -3.55
CA LYS A 39 6.93 -8.60 -3.57
C LYS A 39 6.50 -7.23 -3.08
N TRP A 40 5.62 -6.57 -3.82
CA TRP A 40 5.12 -5.26 -3.40
C TRP A 40 4.03 -5.41 -2.32
N PHE A 41 4.05 -4.46 -1.39
CA PHE A 41 3.06 -4.38 -0.33
C PHE A 41 2.40 -3.00 -0.26
N CYS A 42 2.96 -2.01 -0.97
CA CYS A 42 2.45 -0.65 -0.98
C CYS A 42 2.77 -0.02 -2.33
N PHE A 43 1.81 0.74 -2.86
CA PHE A 43 1.93 1.37 -4.16
C PHE A 43 1.21 2.72 -4.14
N CYS A 44 1.83 3.75 -4.72
CA CYS A 44 1.19 5.06 -4.88
C CYS A 44 1.60 5.69 -6.20
N ASP A 45 0.97 6.82 -6.56
CA ASP A 45 1.32 7.60 -7.74
C ASP A 45 1.95 8.91 -7.25
N VAL A 46 3.21 9.19 -7.65
CA VAL A 46 3.92 10.38 -7.20
C VAL A 46 3.41 11.66 -7.87
N ASP A 47 2.80 11.53 -9.06
CA ASP A 47 2.25 12.68 -9.79
C ASP A 47 0.84 13.03 -9.32
N ASN A 48 0.15 12.07 -8.73
CA ASN A 48 -1.21 12.24 -8.24
C ASN A 48 -1.40 11.43 -6.96
N PHE A 49 -0.89 11.96 -5.86
CA PHE A 49 -0.89 11.27 -4.57
C PHE A 49 -2.23 11.44 -3.85
N ASP A 50 -3.31 10.84 -4.41
CA ASP A 50 -4.63 10.84 -3.79
C ASP A 50 -4.84 9.65 -2.88
N PHE A 51 -4.23 8.52 -3.20
CA PHE A 51 -4.43 7.28 -2.45
C PHE A 51 -3.19 6.39 -2.46
N ILE A 52 -3.22 5.42 -1.56
CA ILE A 52 -2.18 4.41 -1.39
C ILE A 52 -2.83 3.04 -1.52
N ASN A 53 -2.30 2.17 -2.37
CA ASN A 53 -2.78 0.79 -2.45
C ASN A 53 -1.99 -0.09 -1.50
N ILE A 54 -2.70 -0.84 -0.66
CA ILE A 54 -2.11 -1.79 0.29
C ILE A 54 -2.88 -3.10 0.28
N LYS A 55 -2.20 -4.17 0.69
CA LYS A 55 -2.76 -5.51 0.75
C LYS A 55 -3.20 -5.83 2.17
N LEU A 56 -4.45 -6.21 2.35
CA LEU A 56 -5.00 -6.58 3.65
C LEU A 56 -5.65 -7.96 3.58
N PRO A 57 -5.72 -8.67 4.72
CA PRO A 57 -6.55 -9.88 4.78
C PRO A 57 -7.98 -9.56 4.33
N PRO A 58 -8.65 -10.42 3.53
CA PRO A 58 -9.95 -10.10 2.94
C PRO A 58 -11.02 -9.65 3.94
N ALA A 59 -11.16 -10.34 5.06
CA ALA A 59 -12.15 -9.98 6.07
C ALA A 59 -11.90 -8.60 6.68
N MET A 60 -10.64 -8.26 6.94
CA MET A 60 -10.26 -6.94 7.44
C MET A 60 -10.55 -5.85 6.41
N GLY A 61 -10.20 -6.09 5.15
CA GLY A 61 -10.47 -5.14 4.07
C GLY A 61 -11.97 -4.85 3.93
N GLU A 62 -12.80 -5.89 3.95
CA GLU A 62 -14.26 -5.73 3.89
C GLU A 62 -14.79 -4.90 5.05
N GLU A 63 -14.35 -5.22 6.26
CA GLU A 63 -14.78 -4.49 7.47
C GLU A 63 -14.39 -3.02 7.40
N LEU A 64 -13.14 -2.72 7.03
CA LEU A 64 -12.66 -1.35 6.93
C LEU A 64 -13.37 -0.57 5.83
N ARG A 65 -13.65 -1.20 4.69
CA ARG A 65 -14.41 -0.54 3.62
C ARG A 65 -15.85 -0.23 4.03
N SER A 66 -16.44 -1.04 4.91
CA SER A 66 -17.78 -0.76 5.42
C SER A 66 -17.80 0.34 6.47
N GLU A 67 -16.69 0.53 7.21
CA GLU A 67 -16.58 1.50 8.29
C GLU A 67 -16.08 2.88 7.84
N TYR A 68 -15.12 2.92 6.90
CA TYR A 68 -14.40 4.15 6.58
C TYR A 68 -14.55 4.54 5.11
N ASP A 69 -14.88 5.80 4.89
CA ASP A 69 -14.89 6.37 3.54
C ASP A 69 -13.49 6.37 2.92
N ALA A 70 -12.44 6.49 3.75
CA ALA A 70 -11.05 6.48 3.31
C ALA A 70 -10.61 5.15 2.70
N VAL A 71 -11.35 4.04 2.93
CA VAL A 71 -10.95 2.71 2.46
C VAL A 71 -11.87 2.28 1.33
N ARG A 72 -11.29 2.02 0.15
CA ARG A 72 -12.01 1.65 -1.06
C ARG A 72 -11.41 0.39 -1.69
N PRO A 73 -12.13 -0.31 -2.58
CA PRO A 73 -11.55 -1.41 -3.34
C PRO A 73 -10.31 -0.96 -4.10
N GLY A 74 -9.29 -1.82 -4.17
CA GLY A 74 -7.99 -1.46 -4.75
C GLY A 74 -8.07 -1.06 -6.21
N TRP A 75 -7.60 0.16 -6.53
CA TRP A 75 -7.57 0.70 -7.88
C TRP A 75 -6.62 -0.12 -8.76
N HIS A 76 -7.15 -0.66 -9.86
CA HIS A 76 -6.40 -1.49 -10.82
C HIS A 76 -5.72 -2.73 -10.20
N MET A 77 -6.23 -3.20 -9.05
CA MET A 77 -5.66 -4.34 -8.33
C MET A 77 -6.74 -5.39 -8.06
N ASN A 78 -6.32 -6.60 -7.64
CA ASN A 78 -7.25 -7.63 -7.19
C ASN A 78 -7.96 -7.15 -5.92
N LYS A 79 -9.26 -6.89 -6.03
CA LYS A 79 -10.05 -6.23 -4.99
C LYS A 79 -10.36 -7.12 -3.78
N LYS A 80 -10.06 -8.42 -3.86
CA LYS A 80 -10.18 -9.32 -2.72
C LYS A 80 -9.14 -9.01 -1.63
N TYR A 81 -7.94 -8.61 -2.04
CA TYR A 81 -6.81 -8.37 -1.14
C TYR A 81 -6.38 -6.92 -1.08
N TRP A 82 -6.54 -6.17 -2.18
CA TRP A 82 -5.99 -4.83 -2.30
C TRP A 82 -7.05 -3.78 -2.02
N ASN A 83 -6.62 -2.75 -1.28
CA ASN A 83 -7.46 -1.65 -0.87
C ASN A 83 -6.75 -0.33 -1.16
N SER A 84 -7.51 0.66 -1.64
CA SER A 84 -7.02 2.01 -1.83
C SER A 84 -7.38 2.83 -0.60
N ILE A 85 -6.38 3.40 0.05
CA ILE A 85 -6.54 4.21 1.25
C ILE A 85 -6.32 5.68 0.87
N TYR A 86 -7.29 6.53 1.20
CA TYR A 86 -7.27 7.96 0.86
C TYR A 86 -6.91 8.77 2.09
N PRO A 87 -5.67 9.29 2.21
CA PRO A 87 -5.27 10.15 3.33
C PRO A 87 -6.11 11.42 3.38
N GLY A 88 -6.27 11.97 4.59
CA GLY A 88 -7.01 13.22 4.76
C GLY A 88 -8.53 13.09 4.87
N ARG A 89 -9.02 11.85 4.90
CA ARG A 89 -10.44 11.56 5.12
C ARG A 89 -10.66 11.12 6.57
N ASP A 90 -11.43 10.07 6.81
CA ASP A 90 -11.83 9.63 8.15
C ASP A 90 -10.87 8.64 8.81
N LEU A 91 -9.63 8.53 8.31
CA LEU A 91 -8.55 7.78 8.95
C LEU A 91 -7.37 8.71 9.26
N SER A 92 -6.82 8.61 10.47
CA SER A 92 -5.62 9.36 10.85
C SER A 92 -4.38 8.80 10.15
N ASP A 93 -3.33 9.63 10.03
CA ASP A 93 -2.05 9.18 9.48
C ASP A 93 -1.44 8.06 10.31
N VAL A 94 -1.60 8.10 11.63
CA VAL A 94 -1.13 7.04 12.52
C VAL A 94 -1.80 5.71 12.16
N ARG A 95 -3.13 5.73 11.99
CA ARG A 95 -3.87 4.52 11.62
C ARG A 95 -3.50 4.02 10.22
N ILE A 96 -3.29 4.93 9.28
CA ILE A 96 -2.84 4.56 7.92
C ILE A 96 -1.49 3.84 8.00
N LYS A 97 -0.54 4.34 8.79
CA LYS A 97 0.76 3.68 8.98
C LYS A 97 0.61 2.27 9.57
N GLU A 98 -0.30 2.10 10.54
CA GLU A 98 -0.59 0.77 11.08
C GLU A 98 -1.11 -0.17 9.99
N LEU A 99 -1.99 0.30 9.11
CA LEU A 99 -2.52 -0.49 8.00
C LEU A 99 -1.42 -0.84 6.98
N ILE A 100 -0.51 0.08 6.71
CA ILE A 100 0.65 -0.18 5.85
C ILE A 100 1.51 -1.30 6.46
N ARG A 101 1.72 -1.27 7.78
CA ARG A 101 2.47 -2.33 8.46
C ARG A 101 1.76 -3.68 8.37
N ILE A 102 0.43 -3.69 8.46
CA ILE A 102 -0.35 -4.92 8.28
C ILE A 102 -0.17 -5.46 6.86
N SER A 103 -0.14 -4.57 5.85
CA SER A 103 0.14 -4.97 4.48
C SER A 103 1.52 -5.62 4.36
N TYR A 104 2.54 -5.00 4.92
CA TYR A 104 3.90 -5.53 4.97
C TYR A 104 3.89 -6.92 5.63
N ASP A 105 3.30 -7.04 6.80
CA ASP A 105 3.25 -8.31 7.54
C ASP A 105 2.48 -9.40 6.76
N THR A 106 1.42 -9.01 6.07
CA THR A 106 0.61 -9.92 5.24
C THR A 106 1.45 -10.51 4.09
N VAL A 107 2.24 -9.66 3.43
CA VAL A 107 3.11 -10.11 2.35
C VAL A 107 4.24 -10.98 2.90
N VAL A 108 4.86 -10.59 4.00
CA VAL A 108 5.93 -11.38 4.63
C VAL A 108 5.42 -12.76 5.04
N ALA A 109 4.23 -12.85 5.62
CA ALA A 109 3.64 -14.11 6.05
C ALA A 109 3.36 -15.08 4.88
N ALA A 110 3.17 -14.55 3.68
CA ALA A 110 2.91 -15.35 2.48
C ALA A 110 4.18 -15.76 1.74
N LEU A 111 5.36 -15.30 2.19
CA LEU A 111 6.61 -15.67 1.54
C LEU A 111 6.97 -17.14 1.82
N PRO A 112 7.60 -17.84 0.84
CA PRO A 112 8.04 -19.21 1.09
C PRO A 112 9.06 -19.26 2.22
N LEU A 113 8.96 -20.29 3.06
CA LEU A 113 9.96 -20.56 4.07
C LEU A 113 11.26 -20.98 3.38
N LYS A 114 12.38 -20.46 3.88
CA LYS A 114 13.70 -20.88 3.42
C LYS A 114 14.31 -21.82 4.45
N ASP A 115 14.87 -22.89 3.95
CA ASP A 115 15.59 -23.83 4.78
C ASP A 115 16.96 -23.27 5.18
#